data_356cb7df2769d2a5a174119bf1443c39
#
_entry.id   356cb7df2769d2a5a174119bf1443c39
#
_cell.length_a   1.000
_cell.length_b   1.000
_cell.length_c   1.000
_cell.angle_alpha   90.00
_cell.angle_beta   90.00
_cell.angle_gamma   90.00
#
_symmetry.space_group_name_H-M   'P 1'
#
loop_
_entity.id
_entity.type
_entity.pdbx_description
1 polymer ?
#
loop_
_entity_poly.entity_id
_entity_poly.type
_entity_poly.pdbx_seq_one_letter_code
_entity_poly.pdbx_strand_id
1 'polypeptide(L)'
;MMCALPGTGKDTWIRSNLPDVPMVSLDAIRAELGVSWEDGQGPVVARAFERAREHLRAHRSFVWNATCLTPDLRKRELQLFRDYGAYTEIVVLEVPWEEGLRRNRNRKAVVPEDVIDAMLGRFTPPSVREAHEVLSVV
;
A
#
# COMPACT_ATOMS: atom_id res chain seq x y z
N MET A 1 5.36 -3.55 -4.16
CA MET A 1 4.02 -2.99 -3.80
C MET A 1 3.44 -3.76 -2.64
N MET A 2 2.96 -3.07 -1.62
CA MET A 2 2.24 -3.69 -0.51
C MET A 2 0.75 -3.81 -0.82
N CYS A 3 0.14 -4.92 -0.41
CA CYS A 3 -1.30 -5.15 -0.52
C CYS A 3 -1.79 -5.73 0.81
N ALA A 4 -2.49 -4.93 1.61
CA ALA A 4 -2.90 -5.35 2.95
C ALA A 4 -3.91 -4.39 3.59
N LEU A 5 -4.75 -4.92 4.46
CA LEU A 5 -5.69 -4.15 5.27
C LEU A 5 -4.98 -3.28 6.33
N PRO A 6 -5.65 -2.25 6.88
CA PRO A 6 -5.17 -1.56 8.07
C PRO A 6 -4.95 -2.54 9.24
N GLY A 7 -3.93 -2.29 10.05
CA GLY A 7 -3.62 -3.16 11.22
C GLY A 7 -2.79 -4.40 10.93
N THR A 8 -2.55 -4.76 9.67
CA THR A 8 -1.75 -5.96 9.33
C THR A 8 -0.25 -5.83 9.62
N GLY A 9 0.24 -4.63 9.88
CA GLY A 9 1.65 -4.41 10.20
C GLY A 9 2.56 -4.12 9.01
N LYS A 10 2.02 -3.57 7.92
CA LYS A 10 2.79 -3.19 6.71
C LYS A 10 4.08 -2.43 7.02
N ASP A 11 3.98 -1.35 7.80
CA ASP A 11 5.13 -0.49 8.08
C ASP A 11 6.21 -1.21 8.90
N THR A 12 5.79 -2.09 9.81
CA THR A 12 6.70 -2.93 10.59
C THR A 12 7.41 -3.94 9.69
N TRP A 13 6.64 -4.60 8.83
CA TRP A 13 7.19 -5.56 7.87
C TRP A 13 8.19 -4.90 6.92
N ILE A 14 7.85 -3.72 6.37
CA ILE A 14 8.75 -2.97 5.48
C ILE A 14 10.05 -2.62 6.20
N ARG A 15 9.97 -2.07 7.41
CA ARG A 15 11.17 -1.71 8.19
C ARG A 15 12.05 -2.91 8.52
N SER A 16 11.46 -4.06 8.77
CA SER A 16 12.22 -5.27 9.11
C SER A 16 12.83 -5.98 7.91
N ASN A 17 12.19 -5.92 6.75
CA ASN A 17 12.60 -6.69 5.57
C ASN A 17 13.29 -5.82 4.49
N LEU A 18 12.97 -4.54 4.46
CA LEU A 18 13.44 -3.59 3.45
C LEU A 18 13.91 -2.26 4.08
N PRO A 19 14.81 -2.30 5.10
CA PRO A 19 15.15 -1.13 5.91
C PRO A 19 15.78 0.01 5.09
N ASP A 20 16.51 -0.32 4.03
CA ASP A 20 17.26 0.64 3.21
C ASP A 20 16.52 1.04 1.92
N VAL A 21 15.31 0.52 1.70
CA VAL A 21 14.53 0.81 0.50
C VAL A 21 13.59 1.99 0.77
N PRO A 22 13.67 3.08 -0.03
CA PRO A 22 12.79 4.21 0.12
C PRO A 22 11.33 3.82 -0.07
N MET A 23 10.44 4.51 0.65
CA MET A 23 9.01 4.19 0.67
C MET A 23 8.19 5.38 0.17
N VAL A 24 7.28 5.11 -0.75
CA VAL A 24 6.18 6.00 -1.12
C VAL A 24 4.95 5.56 -0.33
N SER A 25 4.63 6.29 0.73
CA SER A 25 3.52 5.99 1.63
C SER A 25 2.39 7.00 1.47
N LEU A 26 1.20 6.52 1.14
CA LEU A 26 0.03 7.38 1.02
C LEU A 26 -0.38 7.98 2.38
N ASP A 27 -0.21 7.23 3.46
CA ASP A 27 -0.50 7.72 4.82
C ASP A 27 0.46 8.86 5.21
N ALA A 28 1.75 8.72 4.91
CA ALA A 28 2.73 9.77 5.16
C ALA A 28 2.45 11.02 4.32
N ILE A 29 2.05 10.84 3.06
CA ILE A 29 1.70 11.96 2.16
C ILE A 29 0.42 12.66 2.63
N ARG A 30 -0.60 11.92 3.13
CA ARG A 30 -1.78 12.54 3.75
C ARG A 30 -1.40 13.44 4.92
N ALA A 31 -0.54 12.94 5.81
CA ALA A 31 -0.07 13.71 6.95
C ALA A 31 0.71 14.97 6.52
N GLU A 32 1.58 14.85 5.51
CA GLU A 32 2.35 15.97 4.95
C GLU A 32 1.45 17.05 4.33
N LEU A 33 0.40 16.64 3.60
CA LEU A 33 -0.52 17.55 2.92
C LEU A 33 -1.66 18.04 3.82
N GLY A 34 -1.79 17.51 5.04
CA GLY A 34 -2.91 17.82 5.94
C GLY A 34 -4.26 17.33 5.40
N VAL A 35 -4.27 16.27 4.59
CA VAL A 35 -5.47 15.69 3.99
C VAL A 35 -5.94 14.51 4.85
N SER A 36 -7.20 14.54 5.28
CA SER A 36 -7.83 13.42 5.96
C SER A 36 -8.18 12.28 4.97
N TRP A 37 -8.34 11.07 5.49
CA TRP A 37 -8.82 9.95 4.68
C TRP A 37 -10.28 10.14 4.20
N GLU A 38 -11.05 11.00 4.88
CA GLU A 38 -12.43 11.39 4.51
C GLU A 38 -12.47 12.41 3.37
N ASP A 39 -11.38 13.14 3.16
CA ASP A 39 -11.27 14.15 2.11
C ASP A 39 -11.03 13.52 0.73
N GLY A 40 -11.12 14.34 -0.30
CA GLY A 40 -10.74 13.93 -1.66
C GLY A 40 -9.27 13.50 -1.75
N GLN A 41 -8.99 12.25 -2.14
CA GLN A 41 -7.64 11.68 -2.18
C GLN A 41 -6.82 12.05 -3.42
N GLY A 42 -7.38 12.81 -4.36
CA GLY A 42 -6.71 13.20 -5.60
C GLY A 42 -5.33 13.80 -5.41
N PRO A 43 -5.15 14.83 -4.56
CA PRO A 43 -3.83 15.42 -4.29
C PRO A 43 -2.82 14.43 -3.71
N VAL A 44 -3.25 13.55 -2.82
CA VAL A 44 -2.40 12.50 -2.20
C VAL A 44 -1.91 11.52 -3.26
N VAL A 45 -2.82 11.04 -4.09
CA VAL A 45 -2.49 10.10 -5.17
C VAL A 45 -1.57 10.75 -6.20
N ALA A 46 -1.85 11.98 -6.61
CA ALA A 46 -1.01 12.73 -7.54
C ALA A 46 0.43 12.87 -6.99
N ARG A 47 0.58 13.24 -5.73
CA ARG A 47 1.89 13.38 -5.08
C ARG A 47 2.62 12.03 -4.96
N ALA A 48 1.90 10.96 -4.64
CA ALA A 48 2.47 9.62 -4.59
C ALA A 48 2.99 9.16 -5.97
N PHE A 49 2.22 9.37 -7.04
CA PHE A 49 2.64 9.06 -8.41
C PHE A 49 3.84 9.88 -8.84
N GLU A 50 3.92 11.16 -8.46
CA GLU A 50 5.07 12.00 -8.73
C GLU A 50 6.35 11.45 -8.08
N ARG A 51 6.29 11.10 -6.79
CA ARG A 51 7.41 10.47 -6.07
C ARG A 51 7.81 9.12 -6.66
N ALA A 52 6.84 8.30 -7.05
CA ALA A 52 7.13 7.04 -7.74
C ALA A 52 7.88 7.29 -9.06
N ARG A 53 7.46 8.28 -9.87
CA ARG A 53 8.16 8.64 -11.11
C ARG A 53 9.59 9.12 -10.86
N GLU A 54 9.85 9.85 -9.77
CA GLU A 54 11.21 10.27 -9.40
C GLU A 54 12.12 9.04 -9.18
N HIS A 55 11.64 8.03 -8.43
CA HIS A 55 12.37 6.79 -8.22
C HIS A 55 12.56 6.00 -9.53
N LEU A 56 11.50 5.87 -10.33
CA LEU A 56 11.52 5.13 -11.59
C LEU A 56 12.49 5.75 -12.60
N ARG A 57 12.49 7.08 -12.75
CA ARG A 57 13.44 7.78 -13.63
C ARG A 57 14.90 7.63 -13.18
N ALA A 58 15.11 7.54 -11.88
CA ALA A 58 16.43 7.34 -11.29
C ALA A 58 16.86 5.88 -11.22
N HIS A 59 16.05 4.96 -11.76
CA HIS A 59 16.27 3.49 -11.66
C HIS A 59 16.51 3.01 -10.22
N ARG A 60 15.78 3.61 -9.25
CA ARG A 60 15.88 3.27 -7.83
C ARG A 60 14.68 2.41 -7.42
N SER A 61 14.97 1.32 -6.73
CA SER A 61 13.93 0.52 -6.08
C SER A 61 13.21 1.34 -5.01
N PHE A 62 11.92 1.12 -4.84
CA PHE A 62 11.11 1.73 -3.79
C PHE A 62 9.95 0.83 -3.39
N VAL A 63 9.41 1.05 -2.21
CA VAL A 63 8.20 0.39 -1.75
C VAL A 63 6.99 1.30 -1.98
N TRP A 64 6.00 0.81 -2.72
CA TRP A 64 4.68 1.44 -2.77
C TRP A 64 3.84 0.94 -1.61
N ASN A 65 3.61 1.80 -0.63
CA ASN A 65 2.89 1.46 0.60
C ASN A 65 1.49 2.09 0.62
N ALA A 66 0.54 1.29 0.19
CA ALA A 66 -0.89 1.61 0.20
C ALA A 66 -1.69 0.34 0.50
N THR A 67 -3.01 0.44 0.64
CA THR A 67 -3.86 -0.74 0.89
C THR A 67 -3.99 -1.63 -0.35
N CYS A 68 -4.10 -1.05 -1.54
CA CYS A 68 -4.12 -1.75 -2.85
C CYS A 68 -5.12 -2.91 -2.92
N LEU A 69 -6.34 -2.70 -2.39
CA LEU A 69 -7.31 -3.76 -2.12
C LEU A 69 -7.98 -4.36 -3.35
N THR A 70 -8.13 -3.58 -4.42
CA THR A 70 -8.86 -4.02 -5.61
C THR A 70 -7.97 -4.09 -6.84
N PRO A 71 -8.31 -4.95 -7.82
CA PRO A 71 -7.57 -5.04 -9.08
C PRO A 71 -7.48 -3.69 -9.83
N ASP A 72 -8.55 -2.89 -9.80
CA ASP A 72 -8.57 -1.58 -10.50
C ASP A 72 -7.59 -0.58 -9.88
N LEU A 73 -7.50 -0.54 -8.55
CA LEU A 73 -6.50 0.28 -7.86
C LEU A 73 -5.09 -0.17 -8.24
N ARG A 74 -4.79 -1.45 -8.11
CA ARG A 74 -3.48 -2.01 -8.46
C ARG A 74 -3.12 -1.83 -9.93
N LYS A 75 -4.08 -1.98 -10.83
CA LYS A 75 -3.88 -1.87 -12.28
C LYS A 75 -3.26 -0.52 -12.67
N ARG A 76 -3.75 0.56 -12.10
CA ARG A 76 -3.27 1.92 -12.41
C ARG A 76 -1.83 2.11 -11.97
N GLU A 77 -1.50 1.65 -10.77
CA GLU A 77 -0.15 1.77 -10.20
C GLU A 77 0.84 0.84 -10.92
N LEU A 78 0.44 -0.40 -11.13
CA LEU A 78 1.24 -1.38 -11.88
C LEU A 78 1.46 -0.97 -13.33
N GLN A 79 0.50 -0.26 -13.95
CA GLN A 79 0.69 0.28 -15.30
C GLN A 79 1.81 1.32 -15.31
N LEU A 80 1.83 2.25 -14.33
CA LEU A 80 2.92 3.21 -14.21
C LEU A 80 4.28 2.48 -14.10
N PHE A 81 4.38 1.45 -13.27
CA PHE A 81 5.64 0.72 -13.08
C PHE A 81 6.08 0.00 -14.36
N ARG A 82 5.14 -0.61 -15.09
CA ARG A 82 5.39 -1.25 -16.39
C ARG A 82 5.86 -0.25 -17.45
N ASP A 83 5.28 0.94 -17.50
CA ASP A 83 5.64 1.99 -18.47
C ASP A 83 7.11 2.41 -18.32
N TYR A 84 7.69 2.23 -17.14
CA TYR A 84 9.11 2.46 -16.87
C TYR A 84 9.96 1.18 -16.91
N GLY A 85 9.39 0.04 -17.26
CA GLY A 85 10.10 -1.24 -17.30
C GLY A 85 10.52 -1.77 -15.94
N ALA A 86 9.84 -1.38 -14.86
CA ALA A 86 10.20 -1.80 -13.51
C ALA A 86 9.81 -3.25 -13.24
N TYR A 87 10.69 -4.02 -12.62
CA TYR A 87 10.36 -5.29 -12.01
C TYR A 87 9.48 -5.05 -10.78
N THR A 88 8.34 -5.71 -10.71
CA THR A 88 7.34 -5.47 -9.67
C THR A 88 7.02 -6.73 -8.90
N GLU A 89 7.11 -6.63 -7.59
CA GLU A 89 6.65 -7.63 -6.64
C GLU A 89 5.45 -7.09 -5.86
N ILE A 90 4.43 -7.91 -5.66
CA ILE A 90 3.32 -7.61 -4.75
C ILE A 90 3.48 -8.47 -3.50
N VAL A 91 3.53 -7.82 -2.35
CA VAL A 91 3.55 -8.49 -1.04
C VAL A 91 2.18 -8.34 -0.40
N VAL A 92 1.49 -9.43 -0.22
CA VAL A 92 0.21 -9.52 0.50
C VAL A 92 0.49 -9.86 1.95
N LEU A 93 0.09 -8.98 2.87
CA LEU A 93 0.19 -9.25 4.30
C LEU A 93 -1.18 -9.59 4.86
N GLU A 94 -1.24 -10.74 5.50
CA GLU A 94 -2.43 -11.23 6.16
C GLU A 94 -2.15 -11.47 7.65
N VAL A 95 -3.13 -11.17 8.48
CA VAL A 95 -3.13 -11.50 9.90
C VAL A 95 -4.53 -11.97 10.29
N PRO A 96 -4.67 -12.79 11.33
CA PRO A 96 -5.98 -13.12 11.86
C PRO A 96 -6.80 -11.87 12.14
N TRP A 97 -8.09 -11.90 11.83
CA TRP A 97 -8.98 -10.75 11.91
C TRP A 97 -8.92 -10.00 13.25
N GLU A 98 -9.06 -10.76 14.34
CA GLU A 98 -9.01 -10.20 15.71
C GLU A 98 -7.67 -9.51 16.01
N GLU A 99 -6.58 -10.05 15.52
CA GLU A 99 -5.25 -9.46 15.68
C GLU A 99 -5.14 -8.15 14.89
N GLY A 100 -5.65 -8.11 13.67
CA GLY A 100 -5.70 -6.92 12.84
C GLY A 100 -6.48 -5.79 13.52
N LEU A 101 -7.66 -6.09 14.05
CA LEU A 101 -8.47 -5.13 14.80
C LEU A 101 -7.77 -4.65 16.07
N ARG A 102 -7.18 -5.55 16.84
CA ARG A 102 -6.41 -5.21 18.05
C ARG A 102 -5.26 -4.25 17.74
N ARG A 103 -4.49 -4.52 16.70
CA ARG A 103 -3.39 -3.66 16.24
C ARG A 103 -3.90 -2.30 15.76
N ASN A 104 -5.02 -2.28 15.03
CA ASN A 104 -5.63 -1.05 14.57
C ASN A 104 -6.04 -0.14 15.72
N ARG A 105 -6.66 -0.67 16.78
CA ARG A 105 -7.06 0.10 17.99
C ARG A 105 -5.87 0.76 18.68
N ASN A 106 -4.68 0.17 18.58
CA ASN A 106 -3.45 0.69 19.20
C ASN A 106 -2.67 1.68 18.30
N ARG A 107 -3.19 2.03 17.12
CA ARG A 107 -2.55 3.00 16.22
C ARG A 107 -2.85 4.44 16.62
N LYS A 108 -1.92 5.36 16.29
CA LYS A 108 -2.18 6.81 16.42
C LYS A 108 -3.35 7.27 15.53
N ALA A 109 -3.44 6.74 14.31
CA ALA A 109 -4.54 6.99 13.38
C ALA A 109 -5.40 5.72 13.27
N VAL A 110 -6.35 5.59 14.18
CA VAL A 110 -7.29 4.46 14.21
C VAL A 110 -8.25 4.57 13.04
N VAL A 111 -8.39 3.50 12.28
CA VAL A 111 -9.42 3.38 11.23
C VAL A 111 -10.68 2.79 11.87
N PRO A 112 -11.88 3.36 11.67
CA PRO A 112 -13.12 2.77 12.17
C PRO A 112 -13.31 1.32 11.71
N GLU A 113 -13.82 0.47 12.59
CA GLU A 113 -13.93 -0.98 12.31
C GLU A 113 -14.90 -1.29 11.16
N ASP A 114 -15.98 -0.55 11.04
CA ASP A 114 -16.93 -0.62 9.93
C ASP A 114 -16.26 -0.29 8.58
N VAL A 115 -15.31 0.65 8.58
CA VAL A 115 -14.51 0.97 7.39
C VAL A 115 -13.56 -0.17 7.04
N ILE A 116 -12.92 -0.80 8.03
CA ILE A 116 -12.06 -1.96 7.79
C ILE A 116 -12.89 -3.15 7.27
N ASP A 117 -14.07 -3.37 7.83
CA ASP A 117 -15.00 -4.42 7.38
C ASP A 117 -15.43 -4.19 5.92
N ALA A 118 -15.80 -2.96 5.59
CA ALA A 118 -16.10 -2.57 4.20
C ALA A 118 -14.89 -2.74 3.25
N MET A 119 -13.67 -2.50 3.73
CA MET A 119 -12.44 -2.75 2.99
C MET A 119 -12.24 -4.25 2.76
N LEU A 120 -12.44 -5.08 3.78
CA LEU A 120 -12.36 -6.54 3.67
C LEU A 120 -13.36 -7.07 2.64
N GLY A 121 -14.60 -6.58 2.65
CA GLY A 121 -15.62 -6.97 1.68
C GLY A 121 -15.27 -6.63 0.22
N ARG A 122 -14.39 -5.67 -0.01
CA ARG A 122 -13.89 -5.29 -1.34
C ARG A 122 -12.52 -5.90 -1.68
N PHE A 123 -11.88 -6.54 -0.71
CA PHE A 123 -10.55 -7.09 -0.92
C PHE A 123 -10.58 -8.23 -1.93
N THR A 124 -9.83 -8.06 -2.99
CA THR A 124 -9.59 -9.11 -3.99
C THR A 124 -8.09 -9.41 -4.00
N PRO A 125 -7.68 -10.62 -3.59
CA PRO A 125 -6.27 -11.00 -3.58
C PRO A 125 -5.63 -10.79 -4.95
N PRO A 126 -4.36 -10.33 -5.00
CA PRO A 126 -3.63 -10.21 -6.25
C PRO A 126 -3.48 -11.56 -6.96
N SER A 127 -3.67 -11.52 -8.27
CA SER A 127 -3.36 -12.66 -9.13
C SER A 127 -1.87 -12.67 -9.49
N VAL A 128 -1.30 -13.86 -9.65
CA VAL A 128 0.08 -14.04 -10.15
C VAL A 128 0.30 -13.45 -11.56
N ARG A 129 -0.76 -13.04 -12.24
CA ARG A 129 -0.69 -12.37 -13.55
C ARG A 129 -0.56 -10.84 -13.44
N GLU A 130 -0.73 -10.27 -12.26
CA GLU A 130 -0.73 -8.81 -12.08
C GLU A 130 0.70 -8.23 -12.01
N ALA A 131 1.66 -8.99 -11.49
CA ALA A 131 3.03 -8.57 -11.29
C ALA A 131 4.03 -9.68 -11.67
N HIS A 132 5.31 -9.40 -11.63
CA HIS A 132 6.35 -10.40 -11.88
C HIS A 132 6.39 -11.45 -10.76
N GLU A 133 6.09 -11.02 -9.53
CA GLU A 133 6.01 -11.90 -8.36
C GLU A 133 4.89 -11.46 -7.41
N VAL A 134 4.21 -12.43 -6.79
CA VAL A 134 3.20 -12.21 -5.77
C VAL A 134 3.53 -13.10 -4.58
N LEU A 135 3.81 -12.50 -3.44
CA LEU A 135 4.17 -13.16 -2.19
C LEU A 135 3.06 -12.97 -1.14
N SER A 136 2.63 -14.05 -0.53
CA SER A 136 1.73 -14.00 0.64
C SER A 136 2.53 -14.24 1.91
N VAL A 137 2.39 -13.35 2.86
CA VAL A 137 3.03 -13.40 4.18
C VAL A 137 1.92 -13.42 5.24
N VAL A 138 1.93 -14.47 6.02
CA VAL A 138 0.94 -14.72 7.08
C VAL A 138 1.54 -14.48 8.46
#